data_d29f1bc036a6f18842154338230e6515
#
_entry.id   d29f1bc036a6f18842154338230e6515
#
_cell.length_a   1.000
_cell.length_b   1.000
_cell.length_c   1.000
_cell.angle_alpha   90.00
_cell.angle_beta   90.00
_cell.angle_gamma   90.00
#
_symmetry.space_group_name_H-M   'P 1'
#
loop_
_entity.id
_entity.type
_entity.pdbx_description
1 polymer ?
#
loop_
_entity_poly.entity_id
_entity_poly.type
_entity_poly.pdbx_seq_one_letter_code
_entity_poly.pdbx_strand_id
1 'polypeptide(L)'
;MQLDSNYKTCQHCLFNETIESIAINDDGICNLCEITNQFNTQYPSGDEGKKILEETVDQIKQDGRNKSYDCVLGVSGGGDSSYLMHLLKKEYGLRILAVH
;
A
#
# COMPACT_ATOMS: atom_id res chain seq x y z
N MET A 1 -7.24 -31.74 -16.21
CA MET A 1 -7.46 -30.35 -16.64
C MET A 1 -6.54 -30.04 -17.80
N GLN A 2 -7.10 -29.67 -18.92
CA GLN A 2 -6.29 -29.28 -20.07
C GLN A 2 -5.95 -27.80 -19.97
N LEU A 3 -4.66 -27.49 -19.95
CA LEU A 3 -4.21 -26.11 -20.05
C LEU A 3 -4.29 -25.70 -21.52
N ASP A 4 -5.06 -24.69 -21.82
CA ASP A 4 -5.16 -24.15 -23.16
C ASP A 4 -3.94 -23.26 -23.41
N SER A 5 -3.09 -23.71 -24.37
CA SER A 5 -1.86 -22.98 -24.73
C SER A 5 -2.11 -21.68 -25.49
N ASN A 6 -3.38 -21.37 -25.84
CA ASN A 6 -3.72 -20.15 -26.58
C ASN A 6 -3.86 -18.92 -25.70
N TYR A 7 -3.86 -19.09 -24.39
CA TYR A 7 -3.97 -17.98 -23.45
C TYR A 7 -2.60 -17.46 -23.06
N LYS A 8 -2.46 -16.15 -23.08
CA LYS A 8 -1.29 -15.51 -22.50
C LYS A 8 -1.39 -15.49 -20.99
N THR A 9 -0.29 -15.72 -20.32
CA THR A 9 -0.18 -15.70 -18.86
C THR A 9 0.79 -14.60 -18.44
N CYS A 10 0.42 -13.81 -17.42
CA CYS A 10 1.31 -12.81 -16.88
C CYS A 10 2.56 -13.47 -16.30
N GLN A 11 3.73 -12.99 -16.72
CA GLN A 11 5.01 -13.53 -16.26
C GLN A 11 5.31 -13.20 -14.80
N HIS A 12 4.65 -12.21 -14.24
CA HIS A 12 4.90 -11.75 -12.88
C HIS A 12 3.95 -12.38 -11.85
N CYS A 13 2.63 -12.33 -12.08
CA CYS A 13 1.63 -12.79 -11.09
C CYS A 13 0.90 -14.08 -11.49
N LEU A 14 1.13 -14.59 -12.71
CA LEU A 14 0.53 -15.81 -13.25
C LEU A 14 -0.97 -15.73 -13.57
N PHE A 15 -1.61 -14.57 -13.48
CA PHE A 15 -2.94 -14.37 -14.03
C PHE A 15 -2.91 -14.53 -15.54
N ASN A 16 -3.99 -15.00 -16.12
CA ASN A 16 -4.07 -15.21 -17.56
C ASN A 16 -5.32 -14.58 -18.16
N GLU A 17 -5.39 -14.54 -19.48
CA GLU A 17 -6.48 -13.91 -20.23
C GLU A 17 -7.82 -14.63 -20.10
N THR A 18 -7.89 -15.79 -19.44
CA THR A 18 -9.18 -16.44 -19.14
C THR A 18 -9.96 -15.68 -18.08
N ILE A 19 -9.28 -14.83 -17.32
CA ILE A 19 -9.92 -13.95 -16.34
C ILE A 19 -10.40 -12.71 -17.07
N GLU A 20 -11.68 -12.41 -17.02
CA GLU A 20 -12.35 -11.38 -17.84
C GLU A 20 -11.68 -10.01 -17.76
N SER A 21 -11.20 -9.63 -16.58
CA SER A 21 -10.61 -8.30 -16.35
C SER A 21 -9.10 -8.23 -16.63
N ILE A 22 -8.48 -9.33 -17.07
CA ILE A 22 -7.02 -9.39 -17.26
C ILE A 22 -6.67 -9.20 -18.73
N ALA A 23 -5.78 -8.23 -18.99
CA ALA A 23 -5.17 -7.98 -20.29
C ALA A 23 -3.65 -8.05 -20.16
N ILE A 24 -3.01 -8.80 -21.05
CA ILE A 24 -1.55 -8.99 -21.06
C ILE A 24 -0.95 -8.07 -22.12
N ASN A 25 0.05 -7.27 -21.73
CA ASN A 25 0.73 -6.37 -22.67
C ASN A 25 1.81 -7.10 -23.50
N ASP A 26 2.48 -6.37 -24.38
CA ASP A 26 3.53 -6.94 -25.24
C ASP A 26 4.75 -7.43 -24.46
N ASP A 27 4.97 -6.94 -23.25
CA ASP A 27 6.05 -7.38 -22.36
C ASP A 27 5.66 -8.63 -21.54
N GLY A 28 4.44 -9.14 -21.70
CA GLY A 28 3.96 -10.30 -20.97
C GLY A 28 3.48 -10.00 -19.56
N ILE A 29 3.12 -8.74 -19.25
CA ILE A 29 2.70 -8.28 -17.94
C ILE A 29 1.23 -7.89 -17.98
N CYS A 30 0.46 -8.29 -16.96
CA CYS A 30 -0.96 -7.96 -16.91
C CYS A 30 -1.21 -6.53 -16.43
N ASN A 31 -2.41 -6.05 -16.73
CA ASN A 31 -2.84 -4.70 -16.35
C ASN A 31 -2.79 -4.45 -14.82
N LEU A 32 -3.08 -5.45 -14.00
CA LEU A 32 -3.01 -5.30 -12.54
C LEU A 32 -1.56 -5.15 -12.06
N CYS A 33 -0.62 -5.88 -12.65
CA CYS A 33 0.80 -5.71 -12.35
C CYS A 33 1.32 -4.34 -12.80
N GLU A 34 0.83 -3.81 -13.93
CA GLU A 34 1.16 -2.45 -14.35
C GLU A 34 0.71 -1.41 -13.32
N ILE A 35 -0.52 -1.54 -12.82
CA ILE A 35 -1.04 -0.66 -11.77
C ILE A 35 -0.19 -0.78 -10.49
N THR A 36 0.14 -2.00 -10.10
CA THR A 36 0.99 -2.23 -8.92
C THR A 36 2.36 -1.57 -9.08
N ASN A 37 2.96 -1.68 -10.26
CA ASN A 37 4.24 -1.04 -10.54
C ASN A 37 4.16 0.48 -10.47
N GLN A 38 3.07 1.08 -10.95
CA GLN A 38 2.83 2.51 -10.82
C GLN A 38 2.71 2.92 -9.35
N PHE A 39 1.98 2.16 -8.54
CA PHE A 39 1.86 2.43 -7.11
C PHE A 39 3.20 2.29 -6.39
N ASN A 40 4.02 1.30 -6.75
CA ASN A 40 5.33 1.13 -6.15
C ASN A 40 6.29 2.28 -6.48
N THR A 41 6.10 2.94 -7.61
CA THR A 41 6.84 4.15 -7.97
C THR A 41 6.33 5.36 -7.21
N GLN A 42 5.01 5.51 -7.10
CA GLN A 42 4.37 6.63 -6.41
C GLN A 42 4.50 6.52 -4.89
N TYR A 43 4.43 5.32 -4.36
CA TYR A 43 4.54 5.03 -2.93
C TYR A 43 5.67 4.03 -2.70
N PRO A 44 6.92 4.49 -2.75
CA PRO A 44 8.06 3.59 -2.65
C PRO A 44 8.15 2.92 -1.29
N SER A 45 8.70 1.72 -1.26
CA SER A 45 9.02 0.98 -0.04
C SER A 45 10.52 1.08 0.28
N GLY A 46 10.97 0.36 1.29
CA GLY A 46 12.38 0.34 1.69
C GLY A 46 12.83 1.67 2.30
N ASP A 47 14.10 2.00 2.10
CA ASP A 47 14.70 3.19 2.72
C ASP A 47 14.07 4.49 2.23
N GLU A 48 13.75 4.57 0.95
CA GLU A 48 13.09 5.73 0.37
C GLU A 48 11.68 5.93 0.96
N GLY A 49 10.92 4.85 1.07
CA GLY A 49 9.59 4.89 1.69
C GLY A 49 9.65 5.26 3.16
N LYS A 50 10.65 4.75 3.88
CA LYS A 50 10.87 5.09 5.29
C LYS A 50 11.16 6.58 5.47
N LYS A 51 11.97 7.15 4.60
CA LYS A 51 12.29 8.58 4.63
C LYS A 51 11.04 9.43 4.44
N ILE A 52 10.21 9.08 3.45
CA ILE A 52 8.95 9.78 3.19
C ILE A 52 8.02 9.68 4.39
N LEU A 53 7.95 8.51 5.01
CA LEU A 53 7.13 8.30 6.21
C LEU A 53 7.61 9.17 7.37
N GLU A 54 8.90 9.23 7.60
CA GLU A 54 9.50 10.06 8.67
C GLU A 54 9.21 11.55 8.45
N GLU A 55 9.35 12.03 7.22
CA GLU A 55 9.03 13.41 6.87
C GLU A 55 7.53 13.71 7.09
N THR A 56 6.66 12.76 6.70
CA THR A 56 5.22 12.89 6.91
C THR A 56 4.87 12.94 8.39
N VAL A 57 5.47 12.07 9.19
CA VAL A 57 5.27 12.03 10.65
C VAL A 57 5.72 13.34 11.29
N ASP A 58 6.86 13.86 10.88
CA ASP A 58 7.35 15.15 11.41
C ASP A 58 6.38 16.28 11.10
N GLN A 59 5.81 16.30 9.89
CA GLN A 59 4.80 17.29 9.52
C GLN A 59 3.54 17.15 10.37
N ILE A 60 3.08 15.93 10.61
CA ILE A 60 1.92 15.64 11.45
C ILE A 60 2.15 16.16 12.89
N LYS A 61 3.34 15.92 13.44
CA LYS A 61 3.70 16.41 14.77
C LYS A 61 3.71 17.93 14.86
N GLN A 62 4.24 18.60 13.83
CA GLN A 62 4.23 20.06 13.79
C GLN A 62 2.81 20.62 13.75
N ASP A 63 1.95 20.05 12.93
CA ASP A 63 0.56 20.47 12.79
C ASP A 63 -0.24 20.23 14.05
N GLY A 64 0.08 19.19 14.82
CA GLY A 64 -0.58 18.83 16.06
C GLY A 64 -0.02 19.49 17.33
N ARG A 65 0.99 20.35 17.22
CA ARG A 65 1.78 20.86 18.36
C ARG A 65 0.93 21.47 19.49
N ASN A 66 -0.12 22.20 19.16
CA ASN A 66 -0.99 22.87 20.15
C ASN A 66 -2.35 22.17 20.29
N LYS A 67 -2.45 20.91 19.89
CA LYS A 67 -3.70 20.15 19.91
C LYS A 67 -3.57 18.93 20.82
N SER A 68 -4.71 18.37 21.22
CA SER A 68 -4.74 17.17 22.08
C SER A 68 -4.24 15.92 21.35
N TYR A 69 -4.42 15.86 20.05
CA TYR A 69 -4.02 14.74 19.22
C TYR A 69 -3.27 15.23 17.98
N ASP A 70 -2.32 14.44 17.52
CA ASP A 70 -1.56 14.71 16.29
C ASP A 70 -2.35 14.33 15.04
N CYS A 71 -3.10 13.23 15.09
CA CYS A 71 -3.86 12.76 13.95
C CYS A 71 -5.06 11.91 14.37
N VAL A 72 -5.96 11.68 13.41
CA VAL A 72 -7.09 10.75 13.54
C VAL A 72 -6.78 9.53 12.67
N LEU A 73 -6.98 8.34 13.21
CA LEU A 73 -6.76 7.09 12.50
C LEU A 73 -8.04 6.25 12.51
N GLY A 74 -8.51 5.88 11.32
CA GLY A 74 -9.60 4.92 11.18
C GLY A 74 -9.10 3.50 11.49
N VAL A 75 -9.78 2.80 12.39
CA VAL A 75 -9.43 1.44 12.78
C VAL A 75 -10.57 0.52 12.40
N SER A 76 -10.33 -0.41 11.48
CA SER A 76 -11.34 -1.34 11.00
C SER A 76 -11.48 -2.59 11.86
N GLY A 77 -10.55 -2.82 12.78
CA GLY A 77 -10.44 -4.07 13.54
C GLY A 77 -9.59 -5.12 12.84
N GLY A 78 -9.15 -4.87 11.61
CA GLY A 78 -8.25 -5.76 10.86
C GLY A 78 -6.78 -5.60 11.27
N GLY A 79 -5.95 -6.52 10.77
CA GLY A 79 -4.51 -6.54 11.09
C GLY A 79 -3.77 -5.30 10.60
N ASP A 80 -4.08 -4.83 9.41
CA ASP A 80 -3.34 -3.71 8.79
C ASP A 80 -3.53 -2.40 9.55
N SER A 81 -4.78 -2.04 9.87
CA SER A 81 -5.06 -0.82 10.61
C SER A 81 -4.56 -0.88 12.05
N SER A 82 -4.64 -2.04 12.67
CA SER A 82 -4.11 -2.26 14.02
C SER A 82 -2.59 -2.15 14.06
N TYR A 83 -1.91 -2.71 13.07
CA TYR A 83 -0.45 -2.61 12.94
C TYR A 83 -0.02 -1.16 12.68
N LEU A 84 -0.73 -0.45 11.81
CA LEU A 84 -0.44 0.95 11.53
C LEU A 84 -0.54 1.79 12.80
N MET A 85 -1.58 1.59 13.61
CA MET A 85 -1.75 2.30 14.88
C MET A 85 -0.58 1.98 15.83
N HIS A 86 -0.20 0.72 15.94
CA HIS A 86 0.94 0.30 16.75
C HIS A 86 2.23 0.96 16.32
N LEU A 87 2.51 0.94 15.02
CA LEU A 87 3.71 1.53 14.43
C LEU A 87 3.78 3.04 14.70
N LEU A 88 2.71 3.76 14.40
CA LEU A 88 2.68 5.21 14.57
C LEU A 88 2.81 5.63 16.04
N LYS A 89 2.22 4.87 16.95
CA LYS A 89 2.28 5.17 18.38
C LYS A 89 3.62 4.78 19.00
N LYS A 90 4.09 3.56 18.75
CA LYS A 90 5.28 3.00 19.40
C LYS A 90 6.58 3.46 18.76
N GLU A 91 6.65 3.47 17.43
CA GLU A 91 7.87 3.82 16.72
C GLU A 91 8.00 5.34 16.55
N TYR A 92 6.90 6.04 16.33
CA TYR A 92 6.92 7.46 16.00
C TYR A 92 6.35 8.38 17.08
N GLY A 93 5.74 7.81 18.13
CA GLY A 93 5.26 8.59 19.27
C GLY A 93 4.11 9.52 18.97
N LEU A 94 3.29 9.24 17.96
CA LEU A 94 2.14 10.05 17.62
C LEU A 94 1.01 9.90 18.66
N ARG A 95 0.34 11.02 18.95
CA ARG A 95 -0.87 11.02 19.78
C ARG A 95 -2.06 10.84 18.85
N ILE A 96 -2.63 9.65 18.84
CA ILE A 96 -3.62 9.23 17.86
C ILE A 96 -5.01 9.19 18.49
N LEU A 97 -6.00 9.79 17.80
CA LEU A 97 -7.40 9.58 18.10
C LEU A 97 -7.90 8.46 17.16
N ALA A 98 -8.13 7.29 17.72
CA ALA A 98 -8.61 6.15 16.96
C ALA A 98 -10.13 6.21 16.82
N VAL A 99 -10.62 6.00 15.59
CA VAL A 99 -12.06 6.02 15.28
C VAL A 99 -12.42 4.72 14.58
N HIS A 100 -13.45 4.06 15.07
CA HIS A 100 -13.95 2.82 14.49
C HIS A 100 -15.21 3.05 13.68
#